data_6bc865b528f3c1e373d3d4eb9ef1ab7a
#
_entry.id   6bc865b528f3c1e373d3d4eb9ef1ab7a
#
_cell.length_a   1.000
_cell.length_b   1.000
_cell.length_c   1.000
_cell.angle_alpha   90.00
_cell.angle_beta   90.00
_cell.angle_gamma   90.00
#
_symmetry.space_group_name_H-M   'P 1'
#
loop_
_entity.id
_entity.type
_entity.pdbx_description
1 polymer ?
#
loop_
_entity_poly.entity_id
_entity_poly.type
_entity_poly.pdbx_seq_one_letter_code
_entity_poly.pdbx_strand_id
1 'polypeptide(L)'
;MATKKTAKKKVQYLGTGRRKTAVARVRLIPGEGNITINKRTFEDYFPLDTMRLIVNQPLEAVSAKDKFDVIVNVYGGGMTGQAGAIRHGIARALCVCDKEAYRATLKKAGYLKRDPRQKERKKYGLHKARKAPQFSKR
;
A
#
# COMPACT_ATOMS: atom_id res chain seq x y z
N MET A 1 31.60 -29.69 -16.40
CA MET A 1 30.20 -29.45 -16.80
C MET A 1 29.55 -28.53 -15.73
N ALA A 2 29.13 -27.38 -16.13
CA ALA A 2 28.41 -26.50 -15.21
C ALA A 2 27.00 -27.06 -14.96
N THR A 3 26.77 -27.57 -13.77
CA THR A 3 25.40 -27.88 -13.31
C THR A 3 24.62 -26.59 -13.25
N LYS A 4 23.64 -26.45 -14.14
CA LYS A 4 22.65 -25.38 -14.00
C LYS A 4 21.97 -25.56 -12.64
N LYS A 5 22.35 -24.77 -11.66
CA LYS A 5 21.57 -24.64 -10.44
C LYS A 5 20.20 -24.12 -10.86
N THR A 6 19.22 -25.00 -10.92
CA THR A 6 17.83 -24.60 -11.03
C THR A 6 17.54 -23.71 -9.83
N ALA A 7 17.44 -22.41 -10.06
CA ALA A 7 17.04 -21.48 -9.02
C ALA A 7 15.66 -21.93 -8.53
N LYS A 8 15.59 -22.39 -7.28
CA LYS A 8 14.31 -22.70 -6.64
C LYS A 8 13.47 -21.43 -6.73
N LYS A 9 12.37 -21.47 -7.45
CA LYS A 9 11.42 -20.36 -7.48
C LYS A 9 10.99 -20.08 -6.05
N LYS A 10 11.39 -18.93 -5.53
CA LYS A 10 10.91 -18.49 -4.22
C LYS A 10 9.40 -18.28 -4.29
N VAL A 11 8.67 -18.75 -3.30
CA VAL A 11 7.23 -18.52 -3.19
C VAL A 11 7.00 -17.03 -3.02
N GLN A 12 6.15 -16.47 -3.86
CA GLN A 12 5.78 -15.06 -3.82
C GLN A 12 4.27 -14.92 -3.74
N TYR A 13 3.82 -14.04 -2.86
CA TYR A 13 2.42 -13.70 -2.71
C TYR A 13 2.19 -12.30 -3.27
N LEU A 14 1.34 -12.18 -4.28
CA LEU A 14 1.11 -10.94 -5.00
C LEU A 14 -0.15 -10.25 -4.54
N GLY A 15 -0.07 -8.94 -4.34
CA GLY A 15 -1.23 -8.10 -4.05
C GLY A 15 -1.09 -6.75 -4.74
N THR A 16 -2.17 -6.29 -5.35
CA THR A 16 -2.22 -4.96 -5.95
C THR A 16 -3.07 -4.06 -5.08
N GLY A 17 -2.50 -2.94 -4.62
CA GLY A 17 -3.19 -1.93 -3.86
C GLY A 17 -3.35 -0.65 -4.67
N ARG A 18 -4.45 0.04 -4.43
CA ARG A 18 -4.74 1.32 -5.08
C ARG A 18 -5.31 2.31 -4.10
N ARG A 19 -4.89 3.54 -4.20
CA ARG A 19 -5.48 4.67 -3.47
C ARG A 19 -5.28 5.94 -4.28
N LYS A 20 -6.34 6.73 -4.47
CA LYS A 20 -6.31 7.89 -5.37
C LYS A 20 -5.83 7.45 -6.76
N THR A 21 -4.80 8.08 -7.29
CA THR A 21 -4.18 7.68 -8.57
C THR A 21 -2.97 6.75 -8.40
N ALA A 22 -2.57 6.46 -7.16
CA ALA A 22 -1.44 5.59 -6.88
C ALA A 22 -1.81 4.12 -7.04
N VAL A 23 -0.92 3.35 -7.66
CA VAL A 23 -1.03 1.91 -7.83
C VAL A 23 0.24 1.26 -7.29
N ALA A 24 0.09 0.32 -6.37
CA ALA A 24 1.19 -0.42 -5.78
C ALA A 24 1.08 -1.90 -6.14
N ARG A 25 2.16 -2.46 -6.69
CA ARG A 25 2.31 -3.90 -6.89
C ARG A 25 3.19 -4.44 -5.76
N VAL A 26 2.59 -5.21 -4.88
CA VAL A 26 3.26 -5.74 -3.70
C VAL A 26 3.57 -7.22 -3.90
N ARG A 27 4.80 -7.59 -3.58
CA ARG A 27 5.23 -8.99 -3.52
C ARG A 27 5.69 -9.29 -2.10
N LEU A 28 5.08 -10.30 -1.48
CA LEU A 28 5.52 -10.83 -0.20
C LEU A 28 6.35 -12.08 -0.43
N ILE A 29 7.53 -12.10 0.15
CA ILE A 29 8.45 -13.22 0.11
C ILE A 29 8.76 -13.60 1.55
N PRO A 30 8.79 -14.88 1.93
CA PRO A 30 9.24 -15.27 3.27
C PRO A 30 10.64 -14.73 3.56
N GLY A 31 10.80 -14.01 4.65
CA GLY A 31 12.06 -13.34 4.98
C GLY A 31 12.07 -12.75 6.39
N GLU A 32 12.85 -11.69 6.58
CA GLU A 32 13.17 -11.14 7.90
C GLU A 32 12.43 -9.84 8.24
N GLY A 33 11.69 -9.26 7.32
CA GLY A 33 10.95 -8.01 7.55
C GLY A 33 11.51 -6.80 6.81
N ASN A 34 12.32 -7.00 5.79
CA ASN A 34 12.85 -5.92 4.97
C ASN A 34 11.80 -5.42 3.97
N ILE A 35 11.64 -4.10 3.89
CA ILE A 35 10.73 -3.48 2.93
C ILE A 35 11.56 -2.68 1.92
N THR A 36 11.37 -2.99 0.65
CA THR A 36 12.02 -2.31 -0.46
C THR A 36 10.96 -1.72 -1.39
N ILE A 37 11.04 -0.44 -1.67
CA ILE A 37 10.07 0.28 -2.51
C ILE A 37 10.79 0.89 -3.70
N ASN A 38 10.39 0.51 -4.91
CA ASN A 38 11.00 0.99 -6.15
C ASN A 38 12.53 0.88 -6.14
N LYS A 39 13.06 -0.25 -5.63
CA LYS A 39 14.50 -0.51 -5.48
C LYS A 39 15.22 0.41 -4.49
N ARG A 40 14.48 1.10 -3.62
CA ARG A 40 15.03 1.95 -2.56
C ARG A 40 14.72 1.37 -1.19
N THR A 41 15.51 1.74 -0.20
CA THR A 41 15.21 1.37 1.19
C THR A 41 13.92 2.04 1.64
N PHE A 42 13.25 1.44 2.62
CA PHE A 42 11.98 1.94 3.14
C PHE A 42 12.09 3.35 3.71
N GLU A 43 13.13 3.59 4.48
CA GLU A 43 13.39 4.90 5.09
C GLU A 43 13.75 5.96 4.07
N ASP A 44 14.46 5.58 3.00
CA ASP A 44 14.83 6.49 1.92
C ASP A 44 13.61 6.93 1.10
N TYR A 45 12.72 5.99 0.81
CA TYR A 45 11.52 6.27 0.04
C TYR A 45 10.46 7.06 0.84
N PHE A 46 10.24 6.68 2.10
CA PHE A 46 9.33 7.35 3.01
C PHE A 46 10.09 7.91 4.21
N PRO A 47 10.62 9.14 4.12
CA PRO A 47 11.36 9.74 5.24
C PRO A 47 10.46 10.12 6.42
N LEU A 48 9.16 10.25 6.24
CA LEU A 48 8.21 10.57 7.31
C LEU A 48 7.76 9.31 8.03
N ASP A 49 7.83 9.34 9.36
CA ASP A 49 7.41 8.21 10.21
C ASP A 49 5.93 7.86 10.03
N THR A 50 5.08 8.85 9.81
CA THR A 50 3.64 8.65 9.58
C THR A 50 3.36 7.78 8.36
N MET A 51 4.11 7.97 7.26
CA MET A 51 3.97 7.17 6.05
C MET A 51 4.44 5.72 6.27
N ARG A 52 5.56 5.55 6.96
CA ARG A 52 6.07 4.22 7.33
C ARG A 52 5.11 3.48 8.24
N LEU A 53 4.49 4.18 9.18
CA LEU A 53 3.47 3.60 10.07
C LEU A 53 2.28 3.06 9.26
N ILE A 54 1.78 3.82 8.30
CA ILE A 54 0.66 3.41 7.45
C ILE A 54 1.00 2.13 6.68
N VAL A 55 2.20 2.05 6.10
CA VAL A 55 2.65 0.86 5.35
C VAL A 55 2.76 -0.37 6.24
N ASN A 56 3.22 -0.21 7.48
CA ASN A 56 3.40 -1.31 8.42
C ASN A 56 2.10 -1.79 9.09
N GLN A 57 1.04 -1.01 9.06
CA GLN A 57 -0.21 -1.34 9.76
C GLN A 57 -0.76 -2.74 9.49
N PRO A 58 -0.86 -3.22 8.22
CA PRO A 58 -1.35 -4.58 7.97
C PRO A 58 -0.45 -5.66 8.55
N LEU A 59 0.85 -5.50 8.44
CA LEU A 59 1.81 -6.48 8.97
C LEU A 59 1.78 -6.54 10.49
N GLU A 60 1.65 -5.41 11.15
CA GLU A 60 1.53 -5.35 12.61
C GLU A 60 0.19 -5.90 13.10
N ALA A 61 -0.90 -5.67 12.36
CA ALA A 61 -2.23 -6.16 12.71
C ALA A 61 -2.29 -7.69 12.78
N VAL A 62 -1.52 -8.37 11.94
CA VAL A 62 -1.46 -9.84 11.90
C VAL A 62 -0.18 -10.41 12.52
N SER A 63 0.64 -9.56 13.15
CA SER A 63 1.92 -9.94 13.76
C SER A 63 2.87 -10.67 12.80
N ALA A 64 2.92 -10.23 11.55
CA ALA A 64 3.70 -10.86 10.49
C ALA A 64 4.87 -9.98 10.01
N LYS A 65 5.20 -8.91 10.72
CA LYS A 65 6.25 -7.95 10.29
C LYS A 65 7.61 -8.61 10.06
N ASP A 66 7.99 -9.56 10.90
CA ASP A 66 9.29 -10.24 10.83
C ASP A 66 9.26 -11.52 9.99
N LYS A 67 8.11 -11.87 9.41
CA LYS A 67 7.94 -13.12 8.66
C LYS A 67 8.14 -12.97 7.16
N PHE A 68 8.00 -11.76 6.64
CA PHE A 68 8.01 -11.49 5.21
C PHE A 68 8.93 -10.34 4.85
N ASP A 69 9.61 -10.48 3.72
CA ASP A 69 10.20 -9.37 3.00
C ASP A 69 9.17 -8.82 2.01
N VAL A 70 9.07 -7.51 1.93
CA VAL A 70 8.09 -6.83 1.07
C VAL A 70 8.83 -6.12 -0.04
N ILE A 71 8.52 -6.46 -1.27
CA ILE A 71 9.03 -5.78 -2.45
C ILE A 71 7.88 -5.09 -3.14
N VAL A 72 8.00 -3.78 -3.32
CA VAL A 72 6.91 -2.94 -3.85
C VAL A 72 7.40 -2.17 -5.07
N ASN A 73 6.60 -2.21 -6.12
CA ASN A 73 6.68 -1.27 -7.24
C ASN A 73 5.44 -0.39 -7.18
N VAL A 74 5.62 0.90 -6.93
CA VAL A 74 4.54 1.87 -6.81
C VAL A 74 4.75 3.03 -7.76
N TYR A 75 3.68 3.52 -8.32
CA TYR A 75 3.70 4.68 -9.22
C TYR A 75 2.39 5.47 -9.12
N GLY A 76 2.46 6.72 -9.56
CA GLY A 76 1.31 7.62 -9.57
C GLY A 76 0.99 8.23 -8.20
N GLY A 77 0.25 9.30 -8.20
CA GLY A 77 -0.16 10.01 -6.99
C GLY A 77 0.99 10.61 -6.19
N GLY A 78 0.69 11.03 -4.98
CA GLY A 78 1.65 11.56 -4.02
C GLY A 78 2.04 10.53 -2.96
N MET A 79 2.95 10.90 -2.07
CA MET A 79 3.46 10.03 -1.00
C MET A 79 2.35 9.42 -0.14
N THR A 80 1.35 10.22 0.26
CA THR A 80 0.23 9.75 1.08
C THR A 80 -0.61 8.72 0.35
N GLY A 81 -0.92 8.96 -0.93
CA GLY A 81 -1.66 8.02 -1.78
C GLY A 81 -0.88 6.74 -1.99
N GLN A 82 0.43 6.84 -2.22
CA GLN A 82 1.30 5.68 -2.38
C GLN A 82 1.38 4.83 -1.10
N ALA A 83 1.54 5.45 0.06
CA ALA A 83 1.53 4.73 1.34
C ALA A 83 0.22 3.97 1.57
N GLY A 84 -0.91 4.59 1.30
CA GLY A 84 -2.22 3.94 1.37
C GLY A 84 -2.40 2.82 0.36
N ALA A 85 -1.91 2.99 -0.86
CA ALA A 85 -1.93 1.95 -1.90
C ALA A 85 -1.08 0.74 -1.49
N ILE A 86 0.11 0.96 -0.94
CA ILE A 86 0.99 -0.10 -0.46
C ILE A 86 0.33 -0.85 0.71
N ARG A 87 -0.28 -0.14 1.65
CA ARG A 87 -1.04 -0.76 2.74
C ARG A 87 -2.11 -1.71 2.22
N HIS A 88 -2.90 -1.27 1.27
CA HIS A 88 -3.94 -2.09 0.65
C HIS A 88 -3.36 -3.30 -0.07
N GLY A 89 -2.27 -3.11 -0.81
CA GLY A 89 -1.58 -4.19 -1.52
C GLY A 89 -0.99 -5.24 -0.58
N ILE A 90 -0.37 -4.83 0.52
CA ILE A 90 0.16 -5.73 1.54
C ILE A 90 -0.97 -6.55 2.17
N ALA A 91 -2.08 -5.91 2.52
CA ALA A 91 -3.23 -6.61 3.10
C ALA A 91 -3.78 -7.67 2.13
N ARG A 92 -3.89 -7.35 0.86
CA ARG A 92 -4.35 -8.31 -0.16
C ARG A 92 -3.36 -9.45 -0.36
N ALA A 93 -2.06 -9.17 -0.37
CA ALA A 93 -1.03 -10.19 -0.49
C ALA A 93 -1.01 -11.13 0.72
N LEU A 94 -1.21 -10.62 1.93
CA LEU A 94 -1.36 -11.44 3.14
C LEU A 94 -2.56 -12.38 3.06
N CYS A 95 -3.67 -11.94 2.48
CA CYS A 95 -4.84 -12.78 2.25
C CYS A 95 -4.55 -13.89 1.23
N VAL A 96 -3.71 -13.65 0.24
CA VAL A 96 -3.27 -14.68 -0.71
C VAL A 96 -2.36 -15.69 -0.01
N CYS A 97 -1.51 -15.24 0.90
CA CYS A 97 -0.62 -16.09 1.68
C CYS A 97 -1.39 -17.05 2.60
N ASP A 98 -2.25 -16.52 3.44
CA ASP A 98 -3.07 -17.29 4.38
C ASP A 98 -4.39 -16.55 4.65
N LYS A 99 -5.40 -16.94 3.88
CA LYS A 99 -6.72 -16.33 3.97
C LYS A 99 -7.39 -16.59 5.32
N GLU A 100 -7.24 -17.79 5.86
CA GLU A 100 -7.90 -18.16 7.11
C GLU A 100 -7.30 -17.44 8.31
N ALA A 101 -5.97 -17.30 8.37
CA ALA A 101 -5.28 -16.67 9.49
C ALA A 101 -5.39 -15.15 9.47
N TYR A 102 -5.39 -14.52 8.30
CA TYR A 102 -5.19 -13.07 8.20
C TYR A 102 -6.42 -12.28 7.77
N ARG A 103 -7.29 -12.86 6.98
CA ARG A 103 -8.41 -12.12 6.37
C ARG A 103 -9.35 -11.50 7.39
N ALA A 104 -9.74 -12.21 8.41
CA ALA A 104 -10.70 -11.72 9.42
C ALA A 104 -10.14 -10.48 10.14
N THR A 105 -8.89 -10.52 10.56
CA THR A 105 -8.22 -9.40 11.22
C THR A 105 -8.08 -8.19 10.30
N LEU A 106 -7.64 -8.42 9.07
CA LEU A 106 -7.45 -7.34 8.08
C LEU A 106 -8.77 -6.72 7.64
N LYS A 107 -9.80 -7.53 7.48
CA LYS A 107 -11.14 -7.05 7.13
C LYS A 107 -11.73 -6.20 8.27
N LYS A 108 -11.59 -6.63 9.51
CA LYS A 108 -12.04 -5.87 10.68
C LYS A 108 -11.34 -4.53 10.81
N ALA A 109 -10.04 -4.48 10.52
CA ALA A 109 -9.27 -3.25 10.53
C ALA A 109 -9.54 -2.33 9.31
N GLY A 110 -10.22 -2.82 8.29
CA GLY A 110 -10.57 -2.07 7.08
C GLY A 110 -9.46 -1.98 6.04
N TYR A 111 -8.40 -2.77 6.15
CA TYR A 111 -7.27 -2.71 5.22
C TYR A 111 -7.52 -3.40 3.89
N LEU A 112 -8.52 -4.27 3.80
CA LEU A 112 -8.91 -4.96 2.57
C LEU A 112 -9.79 -4.12 1.66
N LYS A 113 -10.41 -3.08 2.20
CA LYS A 113 -11.29 -2.20 1.45
C LYS A 113 -10.48 -1.08 0.79
N ARG A 114 -10.69 -0.89 -0.51
CA ARG A 114 -10.12 0.26 -1.19
C ARG A 114 -10.74 1.55 -0.66
N ASP A 115 -9.92 2.54 -0.35
CA ASP A 115 -10.39 3.88 -0.01
C ASP A 115 -10.91 4.56 -1.30
N PRO A 116 -12.22 4.84 -1.42
CA PRO A 116 -12.77 5.44 -2.63
C PRO A 116 -12.56 6.95 -2.70
N ARG A 117 -11.98 7.56 -1.67
CA ARG A 117 -11.78 9.00 -1.63
C ARG A 117 -10.80 9.43 -2.71
N GLN A 118 -11.23 10.39 -3.51
CA GLN A 118 -10.41 11.03 -4.54
C GLN A 118 -10.57 12.54 -4.44
N LYS A 119 -9.63 13.27 -5.02
CA LYS A 119 -9.75 14.71 -5.12
C LYS A 119 -11.00 15.05 -5.94
N GLU A 120 -11.93 15.74 -5.33
CA GLU A 120 -13.16 16.16 -5.98
C GLU A 120 -12.85 17.24 -7.03
N ARG A 121 -13.49 17.11 -8.18
CA ARG A 121 -13.34 18.06 -9.28
C ARG A 121 -13.87 19.44 -8.87
N LYS A 122 -13.14 20.48 -9.24
CA LYS A 122 -13.66 21.85 -9.17
C LYS A 122 -14.89 21.97 -10.07
N LYS A 123 -15.95 22.54 -9.56
CA LYS A 123 -17.19 22.77 -10.31
C LYS A 123 -17.33 24.25 -10.67
N TYR A 124 -18.03 24.52 -11.75
CA TYR A 124 -18.31 25.91 -12.13
C TYR A 124 -19.14 26.62 -11.03
N GLY A 125 -18.94 27.92 -10.87
CA GLY A 125 -19.59 28.72 -9.83
C GLY A 125 -19.01 28.57 -8.44
N LEU A 126 -17.99 27.73 -8.26
CA LEU A 126 -17.30 27.49 -6.99
C LEU A 126 -15.81 27.82 -7.12
N HIS A 127 -15.18 28.26 -6.02
CA HIS A 127 -13.74 28.49 -6.01
C HIS A 127 -12.92 27.21 -5.98
N LYS A 128 -13.44 26.20 -5.28
CA LYS A 128 -12.91 24.82 -5.21
C LYS A 128 -14.05 23.85 -5.52
N ALA A 129 -13.89 22.58 -5.18
CA ALA A 129 -14.92 21.60 -5.42
C ALA A 129 -16.27 21.94 -4.77
N ARG A 130 -16.23 22.49 -3.56
CA ARG A 130 -17.45 22.82 -2.77
C ARG A 130 -17.42 24.20 -2.16
N LYS A 131 -16.32 24.93 -2.25
CA LYS A 131 -16.20 26.25 -1.65
C LYS A 131 -16.95 27.28 -2.49
N ALA A 132 -18.07 27.75 -1.98
CA ALA A 132 -18.85 28.79 -2.61
C ALA A 132 -18.12 30.15 -2.56
N PRO A 133 -18.31 31.02 -3.58
CA PRO A 133 -17.85 32.40 -3.49
C PRO A 133 -18.53 33.10 -2.32
N GLN A 134 -17.81 34.03 -1.69
CA GLN A 134 -18.40 34.83 -0.60
C GLN A 134 -19.54 35.69 -1.17
N PHE A 135 -20.70 35.57 -0.54
CA PHE A 135 -21.84 36.38 -0.91
C PHE A 135 -21.58 37.85 -0.50
N SER A 136 -21.60 38.75 -1.45
CA SER A 136 -21.48 40.16 -1.22
C SER A 136 -22.86 40.78 -1.26
N LYS A 137 -23.35 41.19 -0.10
CA LYS A 137 -24.65 41.89 0.03
C LYS A 137 -24.50 43.36 -0.32
N ARG A 138 -25.17 43.80 -1.35
CA ARG A 138 -25.41 45.19 -1.63
C ARG A 138 -26.88 45.44 -1.72
#